data_22390f01126c51d5a572a267b5198a7f
#
_entry.id   22390f01126c51d5a572a267b5198a7f
#
_cell.length_a   1.000
_cell.length_b   1.000
_cell.length_c   1.000
_cell.angle_alpha   90.00
_cell.angle_beta   90.00
_cell.angle_gamma   90.00
#
_symmetry.space_group_name_H-M   'P 1'
#
loop_
_entity.id
_entity.type
_entity.pdbx_description
1 polymer ?
#
loop_
_entity_poly.entity_id
_entity_poly.type
_entity_poly.pdbx_seq_one_letter_code
_entity_poly.pdbx_strand_id
1 'polypeptide(L)' 'MFDADLVRNLCKEIVDERDPDKSADLLSLLSAVIRDDQEEVRLRALFLVKKYGHAFDDLKGAA' A
#
# COMPACT_ATOMS: atom_id res chain seq x y z
N MET A 1 -3.41 -3.10 15.82
CA MET A 1 -3.37 -4.43 15.16
C MET A 1 -3.27 -4.24 13.66
N PHE A 2 -2.27 -4.83 13.03
CA PHE A 2 -2.14 -4.68 11.59
C PHE A 2 -2.80 -5.86 10.86
N ASP A 3 -3.16 -5.63 9.60
CA ASP A 3 -3.84 -6.62 8.76
C ASP A 3 -2.80 -7.45 8.02
N ALA A 4 -2.70 -8.73 8.39
CA ALA A 4 -1.72 -9.64 7.78
C ALA A 4 -1.98 -9.84 6.29
N ASP A 5 -3.24 -9.85 5.88
CA ASP A 5 -3.58 -10.00 4.46
C ASP A 5 -3.14 -8.77 3.67
N LEU A 6 -3.30 -7.59 4.24
CA LEU A 6 -2.86 -6.35 3.59
C LEU A 6 -1.34 -6.35 3.46
N VAL A 7 -0.62 -6.76 4.50
CA VAL A 7 0.84 -6.84 4.45
C VAL A 7 1.28 -7.82 3.36
N ARG A 8 0.63 -8.97 3.29
CA ARG A 8 0.96 -9.96 2.27
C ARG A 8 0.72 -9.42 0.86
N ASN A 9 -0.42 -8.76 0.65
CA ASN A 9 -0.75 -8.19 -0.63
C ASN A 9 0.22 -7.09 -1.03
N LEU A 10 0.61 -6.25 -0.08
CA LEU A 10 1.59 -5.20 -0.34
C LEU A 10 2.94 -5.78 -0.71
N CYS A 11 3.36 -6.85 -0.02
CA CYS A 11 4.62 -7.51 -0.34
C CYS A 11 4.61 -8.05 -1.77
N LYS A 12 3.51 -8.67 -2.18
CA LYS A 12 3.38 -9.19 -3.54
C LYS A 12 3.44 -8.06 -4.57
N GLU A 13 2.74 -6.98 -4.30
CA GLU A 13 2.77 -5.82 -5.20
C GLU A 13 4.16 -5.25 -5.35
N ILE A 14 4.90 -5.14 -4.24
CA ILE A 14 6.26 -4.61 -4.26
C ILE A 14 7.18 -5.51 -5.09
N VAL A 15 7.07 -6.81 -4.90
CA VAL A 15 7.91 -7.78 -5.63
C VAL A 15 7.63 -7.72 -7.12
N ASP A 16 6.36 -7.57 -7.50
CA ASP A 16 5.95 -7.55 -8.90
C ASP A 16 6.13 -6.19 -9.55
N GLU A 17 6.37 -5.13 -8.78
CA GLU A 17 6.44 -3.79 -9.33
C GLU A 17 7.80 -3.50 -9.95
N ARG A 18 7.79 -3.02 -11.19
CA ARG A 18 9.01 -2.69 -11.93
C ARG A 18 9.41 -1.23 -11.82
N ASP A 19 8.45 -0.36 -11.49
CA ASP A 19 8.70 1.06 -11.35
C ASP A 19 9.29 1.32 -9.96
N PRO A 20 10.55 1.80 -9.88
CA PRO A 20 11.17 2.02 -8.58
C PRO A 20 10.47 3.09 -7.75
N ASP A 21 9.88 4.10 -8.39
CA ASP A 21 9.14 5.14 -7.66
C ASP A 21 7.89 4.56 -7.01
N LYS A 22 7.16 3.75 -7.76
CA LYS A 22 5.95 3.12 -7.23
C LYS A 22 6.31 2.10 -6.15
N SER A 23 7.38 1.35 -6.36
CA SER A 23 7.86 0.39 -5.38
C SER A 23 8.22 1.08 -4.07
N ALA A 24 8.88 2.23 -4.15
CA ALA A 24 9.24 3.00 -2.95
C ALA A 24 7.99 3.50 -2.23
N ASP A 25 6.98 3.95 -2.97
CA ASP A 25 5.73 4.41 -2.39
C ASP A 25 5.00 3.26 -1.67
N LEU A 26 5.00 2.08 -2.30
CA LEU A 26 4.41 0.89 -1.68
C LEU A 26 5.14 0.49 -0.41
N LEU A 27 6.47 0.58 -0.43
CA LEU A 27 7.28 0.31 0.76
C LEU A 27 6.95 1.26 1.89
N SER A 28 6.71 2.52 1.57
CA SER A 28 6.32 3.50 2.58
C SER A 28 4.99 3.13 3.23
N LEU A 29 4.03 2.69 2.42
CA LEU A 29 2.75 2.24 2.94
C LEU A 29 2.92 0.98 3.80
N LEU A 30 3.69 0.02 3.31
CA LEU A 30 3.95 -1.22 4.05
C LEU A 30 4.58 -0.92 5.40
N SER A 31 5.54 -0.01 5.43
CA SER A 31 6.20 0.38 6.68
C SER A 31 5.20 0.96 7.67
N ALA A 32 4.27 1.79 7.20
CA ALA A 32 3.24 2.37 8.07
C ALA A 32 2.30 1.29 8.61
N VAL A 33 1.94 0.32 7.78
CA VAL A 33 1.07 -0.78 8.20
C VAL A 33 1.76 -1.62 9.29
N ILE A 34 3.04 -1.92 9.10
CA ILE A 34 3.79 -2.72 10.07
C ILE A 34 3.90 -2.00 11.41
N ARG A 35 4.08 -0.68 11.38
CA ARG A 35 4.15 0.11 12.60
C ARG A 35 2.78 0.33 13.23
N ASP A 36 1.73 -0.11 12.55
CA ASP A 36 0.35 0.07 13.00
C ASP A 36 -0.01 1.54 13.22
N ASP A 37 0.51 2.38 12.34
CA ASP A 37 0.22 3.81 12.35
C ASP A 37 -0.96 4.08 11.42
N GLN A 38 -2.16 4.03 11.96
CA GLN A 38 -3.39 4.10 11.16
C GLN A 38 -3.52 5.42 10.40
N GLU A 39 -3.10 6.50 11.02
CA GLU A 39 -3.16 7.81 10.36
C GLU A 39 -2.23 7.86 9.15
N GLU A 40 -1.01 7.38 9.31
CA GLU A 40 -0.04 7.33 8.23
C GLU A 40 -0.50 6.38 7.13
N VAL A 41 -1.06 5.24 7.50
CA VAL A 41 -1.60 4.28 6.53
C VAL A 41 -2.67 4.95 5.67
N ARG A 42 -3.58 5.69 6.30
CA ARG A 42 -4.65 6.38 5.58
C ARG A 42 -4.09 7.42 4.62
N LEU A 43 -3.14 8.23 5.09
CA LEU A 43 -2.54 9.27 4.26
C LEU A 43 -1.79 8.66 3.07
N ARG A 44 -1.02 7.62 3.31
CA ARG A 44 -0.26 6.95 2.25
C ARG A 44 -1.19 6.28 1.25
N ALA A 45 -2.25 5.64 1.73
CA ALA A 45 -3.21 4.99 0.84
C ALA A 45 -3.90 6.01 -0.05
N LEU A 46 -4.32 7.14 0.50
CA LEU A 46 -4.93 8.21 -0.28
C LEU A 46 -3.96 8.76 -1.33
N PHE A 47 -2.71 8.96 -0.94
CA PHE A 47 -1.69 9.43 -1.86
C PHE A 47 -1.51 8.47 -3.04
N LEU A 48 -1.46 7.18 -2.76
CA LEU A 48 -1.28 6.18 -3.80
C LEU A 48 -2.49 6.10 -4.74
N VAL A 49 -3.69 6.19 -4.18
CA VAL A 49 -4.91 6.17 -4.99
C VAL A 49 -4.94 7.38 -5.93
N LYS A 50 -4.56 8.55 -5.42
CA LYS A 50 -4.54 9.76 -6.24
C LYS A 50 -3.47 9.70 -7.32
N LYS A 51 -2.30 9.16 -6.98
CA LYS A 51 -1.16 9.14 -7.89
C LYS A 51 -1.29 8.05 -8.96
N TYR A 52 -1.74 6.86 -8.57
CA TYR A 52 -1.75 5.71 -9.46
C TYR A 52 -3.14 5.28 -9.91
N GLY A 53 -4.17 5.86 -9.32
CA GLY A 53 -5.54 5.62 -9.76
C GLY A 53 -5.97 4.18 -9.65
N HIS A 54 -6.29 3.58 -10.78
CA HIS A 54 -6.89 2.23 -10.84
C HIS A 54 -5.98 1.12 -10.32
N ALA A 55 -4.69 1.40 -10.16
CA ALA A 55 -3.74 0.37 -9.72
C ALA A 55 -4.09 -0.19 -8.34
N PHE A 56 -4.92 0.52 -7.57
CA PHE A 56 -5.26 0.11 -6.22
C PHE A 56 -6.73 -0.19 -6.03
N ASP A 57 -7.48 -0.34 -7.12
CA ASP A 57 -8.89 -0.68 -7.04
C ASP A 57 -9.12 -2.00 -6.31
N ASP A 58 -8.24 -2.98 -6.51
CA ASP A 58 -8.34 -4.27 -5.85
C ASP A 58 -8.25 -4.15 -4.33
N LEU A 59 -7.32 -3.35 -3.84
CA LEU A 59 -7.17 -3.12 -2.41
C LEU A 59 -8.38 -2.39 -1.84
N LYS A 60 -8.87 -1.43 -2.60
CA LYS A 60 -10.04 -0.66 -2.20
C LYS A 60 -11.30 -1.50 -2.26
N GLY A 61 -11.41 -2.34 -3.27
CA GLY A 61 -12.58 -3.16 -3.50
C GLY A 61 -12.71 -4.31 -2.52
N ALA A 62 -11.66 -4.65 -1.80
CA ALA A 62 -11.68 -5.70 -0.82
C ALA A 62 -12.54 -5.37 0.39
N ALA A 63 -12.92 -4.14 0.53
CA ALA A 63 -13.74 -3.68 1.65
C ALA A 63 -15.19 -4.16 1.56
#